data_1b0ce1be34718964e59a87f6fb2975f8
#
_entry.id   1b0ce1be34718964e59a87f6fb2975f8
#
_cell.length_a   1.000
_cell.length_b   1.000
_cell.length_c   1.000
_cell.angle_alpha   90.00
_cell.angle_beta   90.00
_cell.angle_gamma   90.00
#
_symmetry.space_group_name_H-M   'P 1'
#
loop_
_entity.id
_entity.type
_entity.pdbx_description
1 polymer ?
#
loop_
_entity_poly.entity_id
_entity_poly.type
_entity_poly.pdbx_seq_one_letter_code
_entity_poly.pdbx_strand_id
1 'polypeptide(L)'
;MKTNLFISILIVLLFSNCHEENNDPNTFQLQAEVLGSNPDCGVFSIKFTSELDKVKMIVGSTTLDGIYIAKNLPIELQQSGIKIKLDIRKIQDSELGACTAMGPSYPWIYVIKAEKINN
;
A
#
# COMPACT_ATOMS: atom_id res chain seq x y z
N MET A 1 53.49 -43.77 -7.48
CA MET A 1 52.70 -42.91 -8.31
C MET A 1 51.66 -42.20 -7.44
N LYS A 2 51.85 -40.96 -7.29
CA LYS A 2 50.92 -40.16 -6.48
C LYS A 2 49.89 -39.56 -7.36
N THR A 3 48.73 -40.18 -7.41
CA THR A 3 47.57 -39.55 -7.99
C THR A 3 47.07 -38.49 -7.00
N ASN A 4 47.51 -37.28 -7.23
CA ASN A 4 46.89 -36.17 -6.57
C ASN A 4 45.48 -36.00 -7.09
N LEU A 5 44.58 -36.61 -6.40
CA LEU A 5 43.20 -36.35 -6.60
C LEU A 5 42.91 -34.98 -5.97
N PHE A 6 43.21 -33.96 -6.69
CA PHE A 6 42.63 -32.66 -6.40
C PHE A 6 41.14 -32.77 -6.73
N ILE A 7 40.44 -33.29 -5.80
CA ILE A 7 39.02 -33.05 -5.76
C ILE A 7 38.91 -31.55 -5.47
N SER A 8 38.93 -30.81 -6.52
CA SER A 8 38.44 -29.48 -6.49
C SER A 8 36.98 -29.58 -6.10
N ILE A 9 36.73 -29.59 -4.82
CA ILE A 9 35.41 -29.38 -4.31
C ILE A 9 35.15 -27.92 -4.69
N LEU A 10 34.58 -27.77 -5.90
CA LEU A 10 33.92 -26.56 -6.28
C LEU A 10 32.70 -26.48 -5.37
N ILE A 11 32.92 -25.95 -4.21
CA ILE A 11 31.85 -25.50 -3.35
C ILE A 11 31.23 -24.34 -4.12
N VAL A 12 30.30 -24.68 -4.96
CA VAL A 12 29.34 -23.72 -5.46
C VAL A 12 28.57 -23.29 -4.22
N LEU A 13 29.08 -22.28 -3.58
CA LEU A 13 28.33 -21.52 -2.62
C LEU A 13 27.18 -20.89 -3.42
N LEU A 14 26.11 -21.65 -3.53
CA LEU A 14 24.82 -21.08 -3.88
C LEU A 14 24.47 -20.11 -2.77
N PHE A 15 24.96 -18.92 -2.94
CA PHE A 15 24.38 -17.81 -2.22
C PHE A 15 22.96 -17.67 -2.75
N SER A 16 22.08 -18.43 -2.12
CA SER A 16 20.68 -18.08 -2.17
C SER A 16 20.59 -16.69 -1.58
N ASN A 17 20.56 -15.71 -2.45
CA ASN A 17 20.07 -14.41 -2.06
C ASN A 17 18.58 -14.61 -1.71
N CYS A 18 18.33 -15.08 -0.51
CA CYS A 18 17.05 -14.86 0.11
C CYS A 18 16.95 -13.34 0.26
N HIS A 19 16.28 -12.71 -0.67
CA HIS A 19 15.67 -11.44 -0.41
C HIS A 19 14.64 -11.72 0.69
N GLU A 20 15.09 -11.61 1.92
CA GLU A 20 14.15 -11.40 3.00
C GLU A 20 13.51 -10.05 2.69
N GLU A 21 12.27 -10.09 2.25
CA GLU A 21 11.42 -8.92 2.36
C GLU A 21 11.47 -8.56 3.84
N ASN A 22 12.22 -7.51 4.17
CA ASN A 22 12.23 -6.95 5.50
C ASN A 22 10.81 -6.44 5.75
N ASN A 23 9.96 -7.31 6.26
CA ASN A 23 8.69 -6.94 6.84
C ASN A 23 8.98 -6.27 8.20
N ASP A 24 9.73 -5.18 8.16
CA ASP A 24 9.83 -4.30 9.30
C ASP A 24 8.43 -3.75 9.56
N PRO A 25 7.83 -4.00 10.74
CA PRO A 25 6.50 -3.50 11.06
C PRO A 25 6.40 -1.97 11.01
N ASN A 26 7.53 -1.29 10.98
CA ASN A 26 7.61 0.16 10.83
C ASN A 26 7.78 0.63 9.38
N THR A 27 7.89 -0.29 8.42
CA THR A 27 8.01 0.05 7.00
C THR A 27 6.64 0.14 6.35
N PHE A 28 6.38 1.25 5.67
CA PHE A 28 5.14 1.50 4.94
C PHE A 28 5.41 1.62 3.45
N GLN A 29 4.50 1.11 2.65
CA GLN A 29 4.63 1.08 1.19
C GLN A 29 4.46 2.45 0.54
N LEU A 30 3.57 3.28 1.08
CA LEU A 30 3.04 4.46 0.42
C LEU A 30 2.84 5.62 1.39
N GLN A 31 2.68 6.80 0.80
CA GLN A 31 2.28 8.02 1.50
C GLN A 31 1.07 8.64 0.81
N ALA A 32 0.18 9.22 1.60
CA ALA A 32 -1.01 9.88 1.11
C ALA A 32 -1.39 11.07 2.01
N GLU A 33 -2.28 11.91 1.50
CA GLU A 33 -2.93 12.96 2.26
C GLU A 33 -4.38 12.57 2.53
N VAL A 34 -4.85 12.76 3.74
CA VAL A 34 -6.26 12.58 4.08
C VAL A 34 -7.03 13.82 3.65
N LEU A 35 -8.04 13.65 2.80
CA LEU A 35 -8.81 14.77 2.27
C LEU A 35 -9.98 15.16 3.15
N GLY A 36 -10.72 14.19 3.63
CA GLY A 36 -11.90 14.40 4.43
C GLY A 36 -12.96 13.33 4.17
N SER A 37 -14.10 13.46 4.83
CA SER A 37 -15.23 12.57 4.59
C SER A 37 -15.82 12.82 3.22
N ASN A 38 -15.92 11.77 2.41
CA ASN A 38 -16.61 11.85 1.14
C ASN A 38 -18.12 11.96 1.40
N PRO A 39 -18.81 13.01 0.91
CA PRO A 39 -20.21 13.22 1.21
C PRO A 39 -21.12 12.15 0.64
N ASP A 40 -20.72 11.50 -0.46
CA ASP A 40 -21.51 10.46 -1.09
C ASP A 40 -21.41 9.09 -0.42
N CYS A 41 -20.24 8.81 0.17
CA CYS A 41 -19.94 7.51 0.74
C CYS A 41 -19.88 7.50 2.28
N GLY A 42 -19.77 8.67 2.91
CA GLY A 42 -19.65 8.79 4.36
C GLY A 42 -18.33 8.24 4.92
N VAL A 43 -17.36 7.97 4.07
CA VAL A 43 -16.04 7.43 4.41
C VAL A 43 -14.97 8.40 3.95
N PHE A 44 -13.89 8.49 4.72
CA PHE A 44 -12.79 9.39 4.36
C PHE A 44 -12.12 8.98 3.06
N SER A 45 -11.78 9.95 2.24
CA SER A 45 -10.96 9.78 1.06
C SER A 45 -9.52 10.18 1.33
N ILE A 46 -8.60 9.58 0.58
CA ILE A 46 -7.18 9.87 0.60
C ILE A 46 -6.68 10.17 -0.81
N LYS A 47 -5.62 10.94 -0.89
CA LYS A 47 -5.00 11.31 -2.17
C LYS A 47 -3.54 10.91 -2.18
N PHE A 48 -3.17 10.13 -3.18
CA PHE A 48 -1.78 9.84 -3.50
C PHE A 48 -1.26 10.88 -4.49
N THR A 49 -0.15 11.52 -4.17
CA THR A 49 0.52 12.50 -5.06
C THR A 49 1.76 11.94 -5.73
N SER A 50 2.22 10.80 -5.27
CA SER A 50 3.37 10.08 -5.79
C SER A 50 3.11 8.59 -5.87
N GLU A 51 3.93 7.85 -6.59
CA GLU A 51 3.84 6.40 -6.72
C GLU A 51 2.47 5.89 -7.23
N LEU A 52 1.80 6.66 -8.07
CA LEU A 52 0.48 6.33 -8.59
C LEU A 52 0.46 5.00 -9.36
N ASP A 53 1.53 4.67 -10.06
CA ASP A 53 1.65 3.38 -10.76
C ASP A 53 1.68 2.21 -9.78
N LYS A 54 2.35 2.37 -8.65
CA LYS A 54 2.40 1.37 -7.59
C LYS A 54 1.03 1.17 -6.95
N VAL A 55 0.31 2.26 -6.68
CA VAL A 55 -1.08 2.20 -6.18
C VAL A 55 -1.96 1.45 -7.16
N LYS A 56 -1.89 1.78 -8.45
CA LYS A 56 -2.64 1.09 -9.50
C LYS A 56 -2.34 -0.40 -9.54
N MET A 57 -1.09 -0.79 -9.43
CA MET A 57 -0.69 -2.20 -9.42
C MET A 57 -1.28 -2.95 -8.22
N ILE A 58 -1.33 -2.32 -7.06
CA ILE A 58 -1.87 -2.93 -5.84
C ILE A 58 -3.39 -3.06 -5.91
N VAL A 59 -4.09 -2.00 -6.29
CA VAL A 59 -5.56 -1.94 -6.19
C VAL A 59 -6.28 -2.25 -7.49
N GLY A 60 -5.59 -2.27 -8.61
CA GLY A 60 -6.15 -2.59 -9.93
C GLY A 60 -7.03 -1.51 -10.54
N SER A 61 -7.17 -0.36 -9.90
CA SER A 61 -7.99 0.76 -10.36
C SER A 61 -7.18 2.04 -10.47
N THR A 62 -7.50 2.87 -11.44
CA THR A 62 -6.91 4.19 -11.61
C THR A 62 -7.92 5.28 -11.35
N THR A 63 -7.42 6.41 -10.82
CA THR A 63 -8.14 7.66 -10.81
C THR A 63 -7.31 8.74 -11.51
N LEU A 64 -7.98 9.74 -12.07
CA LEU A 64 -7.28 10.86 -12.68
C LEU A 64 -6.53 11.71 -11.66
N ASP A 65 -7.04 11.77 -10.43
CA ASP A 65 -6.55 12.67 -9.39
C ASP A 65 -5.82 11.96 -8.25
N GLY A 66 -5.66 10.64 -8.32
CA GLY A 66 -5.04 9.84 -7.25
C GLY A 66 -5.91 9.72 -5.98
N ILE A 67 -7.21 9.98 -6.10
CA ILE A 67 -8.16 9.97 -4.98
C ILE A 67 -8.86 8.63 -4.87
N TYR A 68 -8.90 8.08 -3.67
CA TYR A 68 -9.53 6.79 -3.34
C TYR A 68 -10.35 6.91 -2.06
N ILE A 69 -11.44 6.16 -1.99
CA ILE A 69 -12.20 5.98 -0.74
C ILE A 69 -11.44 4.99 0.13
N ALA A 70 -11.09 5.41 1.34
CA ALA A 70 -10.23 4.64 2.24
C ALA A 70 -11.05 3.85 3.26
N LYS A 71 -11.36 2.60 2.95
CA LYS A 71 -11.96 1.68 3.91
C LYS A 71 -10.96 1.35 5.01
N ASN A 72 -11.42 1.30 6.26
CA ASN A 72 -10.61 0.95 7.43
C ASN A 72 -9.48 1.95 7.79
N LEU A 73 -9.62 3.21 7.40
CA LEU A 73 -8.71 4.24 7.90
C LEU A 73 -8.89 4.37 9.42
N PRO A 74 -7.81 4.26 10.22
CA PRO A 74 -7.93 4.43 11.67
C PRO A 74 -8.60 5.74 12.06
N ILE A 75 -9.46 5.69 13.05
CA ILE A 75 -10.29 6.83 13.44
C ILE A 75 -9.46 8.05 13.86
N GLU A 76 -8.33 7.84 14.50
CA GLU A 76 -7.39 8.89 14.91
C GLU A 76 -6.73 9.60 13.72
N LEU A 77 -6.76 9.00 12.53
CA LEU A 77 -6.23 9.57 11.29
C LEU A 77 -7.31 10.20 10.40
N GLN A 78 -8.56 10.14 10.82
CA GLN A 78 -9.68 10.72 10.08
C GLN A 78 -9.76 12.24 10.31
N GLN A 79 -8.72 12.92 9.84
CA GLN A 79 -8.56 14.36 9.91
C GLN A 79 -8.11 14.89 8.57
N SER A 80 -8.88 15.82 8.02
CA SER A 80 -8.55 16.45 6.74
C SER A 80 -7.22 17.21 6.79
N GLY A 81 -6.40 17.02 5.77
CA GLY A 81 -5.14 17.73 5.58
C GLY A 81 -3.92 17.08 6.21
N ILE A 82 -4.07 15.99 6.97
CA ILE A 82 -2.91 15.30 7.52
C ILE A 82 -2.26 14.40 6.47
N LYS A 83 -0.95 14.24 6.58
CA LYS A 83 -0.18 13.29 5.77
C LYS A 83 0.06 12.02 6.56
N ILE A 84 -0.12 10.91 5.89
CA ILE A 84 0.02 9.57 6.45
C ILE A 84 0.93 8.70 5.60
N LYS A 85 1.57 7.75 6.25
CA LYS A 85 2.21 6.60 5.62
C LYS A 85 1.33 5.38 5.86
N LEU A 86 1.19 4.53 4.86
CA LEU A 86 0.22 3.44 4.92
C LEU A 86 0.59 2.26 4.02
N ASP A 87 0.02 1.13 4.37
CA ASP A 87 -0.09 -0.03 3.50
C ASP A 87 -1.53 -0.24 3.10
N ILE A 88 -1.72 -0.61 1.86
CA ILE A 88 -3.03 -0.81 1.26
C ILE A 88 -3.11 -2.17 0.56
N ARG A 89 -4.33 -2.62 0.33
CA ARG A 89 -4.65 -3.72 -0.55
C ARG A 89 -5.89 -3.43 -1.37
N LYS A 90 -6.13 -4.26 -2.37
CA LYS A 90 -7.37 -4.20 -3.14
C LYS A 90 -8.56 -4.44 -2.23
N ILE A 91 -9.63 -3.67 -2.43
CA ILE A 91 -10.91 -3.86 -1.76
C ILE A 91 -11.57 -5.16 -2.21
N GLN A 92 -12.25 -5.86 -1.32
CA GLN A 92 -13.12 -6.98 -1.64
C GLN A 92 -14.56 -6.49 -1.79
N ASP A 93 -15.35 -7.17 -2.62
CA ASP A 93 -16.74 -6.77 -2.88
C ASP A 93 -17.59 -6.67 -1.61
N SER A 94 -17.34 -7.56 -0.64
CA SER A 94 -18.03 -7.56 0.66
C SER A 94 -17.68 -6.36 1.55
N GLU A 95 -16.60 -5.64 1.24
CA GLU A 95 -16.11 -4.50 2.01
C GLU A 95 -16.60 -3.16 1.45
N LEU A 96 -17.19 -3.16 0.27
CA LEU A 96 -17.72 -1.96 -0.36
C LEU A 96 -18.89 -1.39 0.45
N GLY A 97 -18.84 -0.08 0.67
CA GLY A 97 -19.98 0.66 1.24
C GLY A 97 -20.93 1.16 0.18
N ALA A 98 -22.09 1.62 0.62
CA ALA A 98 -23.04 2.28 -0.25
C ALA A 98 -22.65 3.75 -0.42
N CYS A 99 -22.64 4.22 -1.66
CA CYS A 99 -22.42 5.62 -2.01
C CYS A 99 -23.64 6.15 -2.74
N THR A 100 -23.97 7.43 -2.56
CA THR A 100 -24.92 8.13 -3.41
C THR A 100 -24.26 8.47 -4.76
N ALA A 101 -25.04 8.73 -5.78
CA ALA A 101 -24.52 9.02 -7.13
C ALA A 101 -24.46 10.53 -7.41
N MET A 102 -24.29 11.38 -6.40
CA MET A 102 -24.43 12.83 -6.55
C MET A 102 -23.13 13.54 -6.89
N GLY A 103 -21.99 12.90 -6.72
CA GLY A 103 -20.66 13.46 -6.99
C GLY A 103 -19.78 12.50 -7.80
N PRO A 104 -18.50 12.87 -8.00
CA PRO A 104 -17.55 12.00 -8.68
C PRO A 104 -17.44 10.66 -7.97
N SER A 105 -17.44 9.58 -8.76
CA SER A 105 -17.21 8.23 -8.24
C SER A 105 -15.72 7.96 -8.14
N TYR A 106 -15.26 7.63 -6.93
CA TYR A 106 -13.88 7.22 -6.67
C TYR A 106 -13.82 5.74 -6.35
N PRO A 107 -12.77 5.03 -6.81
CA PRO A 107 -12.57 3.65 -6.42
C PRO A 107 -12.22 3.53 -4.94
N TRP A 108 -12.50 2.39 -4.38
CA TRP A 108 -12.24 2.05 -3.00
C TRP A 108 -10.92 1.31 -2.86
N ILE A 109 -10.24 1.55 -1.75
CA ILE A 109 -9.10 0.76 -1.29
C ILE A 109 -9.31 0.33 0.16
N TYR A 110 -8.59 -0.70 0.58
CA TYR A 110 -8.56 -1.12 1.97
C TYR A 110 -7.22 -0.73 2.61
N VAL A 111 -7.29 0.01 3.72
CA VAL A 111 -6.11 0.39 4.50
C VAL A 111 -5.77 -0.73 5.47
N ILE A 112 -4.61 -1.37 5.29
CA ILE A 112 -4.13 -2.43 6.17
C ILE A 112 -3.63 -1.85 7.49
N LYS A 113 -2.77 -0.85 7.39
CA LYS A 113 -2.21 -0.09 8.51
C LYS A 113 -1.82 1.31 8.05
N ALA A 114 -1.85 2.26 8.95
CA ALA A 114 -1.45 3.63 8.66
C ALA A 114 -0.96 4.34 9.92
N GLU A 115 -0.08 5.31 9.71
CA GLU A 115 0.42 6.21 10.75
C GLU A 115 0.53 7.64 10.22
N LYS A 116 0.33 8.60 11.11
CA LYS A 116 0.59 10.00 10.78
C LYS A 116 2.08 10.24 10.56
N ILE A 117 2.41 10.99 9.51
CA ILE A 117 3.76 11.48 9.30
C ILE A 117 3.97 12.69 10.20
N ASN A 118 4.93 12.57 11.10
CA ASN A 118 5.36 13.67 11.96
C ASN A 118 6.55 14.36 11.28
N ASN A 119 6.38 15.60 10.97
CA ASN A 119 7.46 16.47 10.48
C ASN A 119 8.11 17.22 11.65
#